data_5ca4f95d2f32bd000c58ffbeff874afc
#
_entry.id   5ca4f95d2f32bd000c58ffbeff874afc
#
_cell.length_a   1.000
_cell.length_b   1.000
_cell.length_c   1.000
_cell.angle_alpha   90.00
_cell.angle_beta   90.00
_cell.angle_gamma   90.00
#
_symmetry.space_group_name_H-M   'P 1'
#
loop_
_entity.id
_entity.type
_entity.pdbx_description
1 polymer ?
#
loop_
_entity_poly.entity_id
_entity_poly.type
_entity_poly.pdbx_seq_one_letter_code
_entity_poly.pdbx_strand_id
1 'polypeptide(L)'
;MKRPNSMMCAAIIITILAIVSGVRAQSLWDLANQNKEALRIATLFTAQDVRGHLSTDQGIDAAIDWCKKTGVTHAFIESFRDGYTAERKALEHARDRFRAAGFDVSGCVTTTKVGKDSTNWKSIACYTDAPTQKHLQEIFEYTASMFDEIMIDDFWFTDCECSDCQKARGDKSWAEFRCDLMTQVSRDRILKPAKAVNPEVKIIIKYPQWYDQFHNRGYEVVRETVDFDRTWVGTELRDYADKRWGGKVQYEGYFIMRWLGMIGGAKCGGGWFDPYGTHEATYVEQARQTVLADAKEMLLFCYGSLLRDTGPANVEKLRTEIPSLFKLAKLVRNQPLRGIAAPKPPNSDAFNEQYVYDFVGMLGLPLVPTNEIRTDVKAAFLPVHALKDPQLGDKLDTMLKAGTPVLITDGLVRKLAPATADNKNLLVLKVNGKPTSLLDLTPEQLKPIRDKLLAPLGIRFDGPNKVALYLIGDKYVAVENFSDETITATLEFTKPVKAEKALVLPVEGQAEFAREGGKIRLAKITPRTLVVLSE
;
A
#
# COMPACT_ATOMS: atom_id res chain seq x y z
N MET A 1 67.63 -3.69 -73.96
CA MET A 1 66.49 -2.86 -74.14
C MET A 1 65.21 -3.64 -73.72
N LYS A 2 64.72 -3.47 -72.53
CA LYS A 2 63.43 -3.98 -72.08
C LYS A 2 62.82 -2.88 -71.13
N ARG A 3 61.63 -2.41 -71.49
CA ARG A 3 60.89 -1.46 -70.70
C ARG A 3 60.23 -2.18 -69.51
N PRO A 4 60.07 -1.56 -68.32
CA PRO A 4 59.29 -2.17 -67.27
C PRO A 4 57.81 -1.66 -67.34
N ASN A 5 56.90 -2.66 -67.12
CA ASN A 5 55.48 -2.44 -67.02
C ASN A 5 55.11 -1.71 -65.73
N SER A 6 54.37 -0.62 -65.81
CA SER A 6 53.75 0.04 -64.67
C SER A 6 52.46 -0.68 -64.26
N MET A 7 52.42 -1.22 -63.09
CA MET A 7 51.24 -1.78 -62.44
C MET A 7 50.50 -0.65 -61.68
N MET A 8 49.35 -0.29 -62.16
CA MET A 8 48.44 0.70 -61.54
C MET A 8 47.66 -0.04 -60.42
N CYS A 9 48.00 0.24 -59.16
CA CYS A 9 47.16 -0.20 -58.01
C CYS A 9 45.97 0.72 -57.87
N ALA A 10 44.76 0.17 -58.14
CA ALA A 10 43.51 0.84 -57.81
C ALA A 10 43.21 0.65 -56.31
N ALA A 11 43.25 1.70 -55.53
CA ALA A 11 42.82 1.69 -54.12
C ALA A 11 41.30 1.78 -54.09
N ILE A 12 40.66 0.70 -53.65
CA ILE A 12 39.21 0.68 -53.35
C ILE A 12 39.05 1.27 -51.95
N ILE A 13 38.52 2.48 -51.87
CA ILE A 13 38.10 3.12 -50.62
C ILE A 13 36.70 2.57 -50.25
N ILE A 14 36.66 1.62 -49.32
CA ILE A 14 35.37 1.17 -48.72
C ILE A 14 35.00 2.17 -47.65
N THR A 15 34.06 3.04 -47.96
CA THR A 15 33.41 3.95 -46.96
C THR A 15 32.46 3.09 -46.13
N ILE A 16 32.85 2.69 -44.94
CA ILE A 16 31.96 2.09 -43.95
C ILE A 16 31.10 3.20 -43.37
N LEU A 17 29.84 3.33 -43.83
CA LEU A 17 28.81 4.09 -43.14
C LEU A 17 28.48 3.35 -41.83
N ALA A 18 29.06 3.78 -40.73
CA ALA A 18 28.64 3.37 -39.40
C ALA A 18 27.24 3.99 -39.16
N ILE A 19 26.19 3.19 -39.35
CA ILE A 19 24.87 3.53 -38.88
C ILE A 19 24.94 3.48 -37.34
N VAL A 20 25.23 4.61 -36.73
CA VAL A 20 25.04 4.80 -35.29
C VAL A 20 23.52 4.86 -35.09
N SER A 21 22.89 3.68 -34.95
CA SER A 21 21.56 3.59 -34.36
C SER A 21 21.69 4.05 -32.91
N GLY A 22 21.48 5.35 -32.71
CA GLY A 22 21.34 5.92 -31.38
C GLY A 22 20.21 5.19 -30.68
N VAL A 23 20.53 4.29 -29.76
CA VAL A 23 19.56 3.73 -28.82
C VAL A 23 19.06 4.91 -28.00
N ARG A 24 17.93 5.47 -28.45
CA ARG A 24 17.25 6.53 -27.70
C ARG A 24 16.86 5.91 -26.36
N ALA A 25 17.33 6.47 -25.24
CA ALA A 25 16.93 6.00 -23.93
C ALA A 25 15.40 5.91 -23.89
N GLN A 26 14.89 4.74 -23.51
CA GLN A 26 13.46 4.48 -23.44
C GLN A 26 12.81 5.48 -22.48
N SER A 27 11.74 6.16 -22.91
CA SER A 27 11.01 7.08 -22.04
C SER A 27 10.30 6.33 -20.90
N LEU A 28 10.05 7.00 -19.77
CA LEU A 28 9.26 6.40 -18.69
C LEU A 28 7.84 6.06 -19.15
N TRP A 29 7.28 6.81 -20.09
CA TRP A 29 5.98 6.51 -20.71
C TRP A 29 5.99 5.16 -21.43
N ASP A 30 6.97 4.93 -22.28
CA ASP A 30 7.10 3.67 -23.01
C ASP A 30 7.35 2.49 -22.07
N LEU A 31 8.21 2.71 -21.07
CA LEU A 31 8.50 1.71 -20.05
C LEU A 31 7.25 1.37 -19.23
N ALA A 32 6.46 2.36 -18.82
CA ALA A 32 5.23 2.16 -18.07
C ALA A 32 4.18 1.39 -18.88
N ASN A 33 3.97 1.75 -20.15
CA ASN A 33 3.05 1.03 -21.03
C ASN A 33 3.46 -0.45 -21.24
N GLN A 34 4.75 -0.75 -21.31
CA GLN A 34 5.26 -2.13 -21.41
C GLN A 34 5.09 -2.94 -20.12
N ASN A 35 4.96 -2.27 -18.98
CA ASN A 35 4.92 -2.91 -17.67
C ASN A 35 3.55 -2.79 -16.96
N LYS A 36 2.53 -2.24 -17.61
CA LYS A 36 1.22 -1.96 -16.98
C LYS A 36 0.50 -3.19 -16.43
N GLU A 37 0.79 -4.38 -16.93
CA GLU A 37 0.26 -5.64 -16.38
C GLU A 37 0.92 -6.00 -15.02
N ALA A 38 2.18 -5.61 -14.81
CA ALA A 38 2.85 -5.81 -13.54
C ALA A 38 2.57 -4.68 -12.54
N LEU A 39 2.57 -3.44 -13.01
CA LEU A 39 2.31 -2.25 -12.21
C LEU A 39 1.83 -1.11 -13.11
N ARG A 40 0.70 -0.51 -12.78
CA ARG A 40 0.29 0.77 -13.36
C ARG A 40 0.67 1.92 -12.44
N ILE A 41 0.86 3.08 -13.01
CA ILE A 41 1.07 4.33 -12.28
C ILE A 41 -0.07 5.28 -12.60
N ALA A 42 -0.74 5.78 -11.57
CA ALA A 42 -1.85 6.70 -11.68
C ALA A 42 -1.57 8.02 -10.97
N THR A 43 -2.34 9.04 -11.29
CA THR A 43 -2.43 10.28 -10.51
C THR A 43 -3.87 10.77 -10.45
N LEU A 44 -4.17 11.59 -9.44
CA LEU A 44 -5.46 12.26 -9.29
C LEU A 44 -5.35 13.73 -9.68
N PHE A 45 -6.31 14.18 -10.46
CA PHE A 45 -6.64 15.59 -10.63
C PHE A 45 -7.85 15.90 -9.77
N THR A 46 -7.66 16.60 -8.66
CA THR A 46 -8.76 16.99 -7.77
C THR A 46 -9.77 17.87 -8.49
N ALA A 47 -11.00 18.00 -7.95
CA ALA A 47 -11.99 18.91 -8.55
C ALA A 47 -11.46 20.35 -8.66
N GLN A 48 -10.60 20.76 -7.72
CA GLN A 48 -9.91 22.05 -7.79
C GLN A 48 -8.82 22.07 -8.87
N ASP A 49 -8.11 20.94 -9.09
CA ASP A 49 -7.15 20.82 -10.20
C ASP A 49 -7.85 20.85 -11.56
N VAL A 50 -9.04 20.27 -11.68
CA VAL A 50 -9.86 20.39 -12.90
C VAL A 50 -10.12 21.86 -13.23
N ARG A 51 -10.54 22.64 -12.23
CA ARG A 51 -10.77 24.08 -12.40
C ARG A 51 -9.49 24.87 -12.69
N GLY A 52 -8.40 24.56 -11.96
CA GLY A 52 -7.17 25.34 -12.00
C GLY A 52 -6.19 24.94 -13.10
N HIS A 53 -6.15 23.66 -13.47
CA HIS A 53 -5.16 23.11 -14.39
C HIS A 53 -5.75 22.50 -15.66
N LEU A 54 -6.98 21.95 -15.62
CA LEU A 54 -7.58 21.26 -16.77
C LEU A 54 -8.68 22.05 -17.48
N SER A 55 -8.84 23.34 -17.15
CA SER A 55 -9.85 24.21 -17.75
C SER A 55 -9.48 24.77 -19.13
N THR A 56 -8.21 24.61 -19.56
CA THR A 56 -7.68 25.09 -20.84
C THR A 56 -6.88 23.99 -21.54
N ASP A 57 -6.81 24.06 -22.88
CA ASP A 57 -5.99 23.13 -23.67
C ASP A 57 -4.52 23.15 -23.26
N GLN A 58 -3.96 24.33 -23.03
CA GLN A 58 -2.56 24.48 -22.59
C GLN A 58 -2.33 23.79 -21.24
N GLY A 59 -3.26 23.91 -20.30
CA GLY A 59 -3.16 23.26 -18.98
C GLY A 59 -3.27 21.74 -19.10
N ILE A 60 -4.17 21.23 -19.94
CA ILE A 60 -4.31 19.80 -20.22
C ILE A 60 -3.04 19.26 -20.88
N ASP A 61 -2.45 19.96 -21.85
CA ASP A 61 -1.22 19.55 -22.52
C ASP A 61 -0.04 19.49 -21.54
N ALA A 62 0.07 20.47 -20.64
CA ALA A 62 1.08 20.47 -19.59
C ALA A 62 0.91 19.29 -18.61
N ALA A 63 -0.33 18.95 -18.24
CA ALA A 63 -0.64 17.82 -17.39
C ALA A 63 -0.33 16.48 -18.07
N ILE A 64 -0.68 16.31 -19.34
CA ILE A 64 -0.35 15.14 -20.16
C ILE A 64 1.18 14.96 -20.27
N ASP A 65 1.91 16.03 -20.53
CA ASP A 65 3.38 16.00 -20.61
C ASP A 65 4.01 15.58 -19.28
N TRP A 66 3.55 16.17 -18.18
CA TRP A 66 3.99 15.80 -16.83
C TRP A 66 3.72 14.32 -16.52
N CYS A 67 2.51 13.83 -16.85
CA CYS A 67 2.15 12.42 -16.66
C CYS A 67 3.08 11.50 -17.48
N LYS A 68 3.32 11.80 -18.75
CA LYS A 68 4.21 11.01 -19.61
C LYS A 68 5.65 11.00 -19.08
N LYS A 69 6.17 12.15 -18.63
CA LYS A 69 7.49 12.26 -18.00
C LYS A 69 7.62 11.49 -16.69
N THR A 70 6.48 11.24 -16.01
CA THR A 70 6.43 10.49 -14.75
C THR A 70 6.04 9.03 -14.93
N GLY A 71 5.77 8.59 -16.17
CA GLY A 71 5.31 7.21 -16.45
C GLY A 71 3.89 6.94 -15.95
N VAL A 72 3.11 7.98 -15.66
CA VAL A 72 1.68 7.86 -15.33
C VAL A 72 0.91 7.45 -16.57
N THR A 73 0.14 6.37 -16.47
CA THR A 73 -0.67 5.83 -17.59
C THR A 73 -2.16 5.86 -17.30
N HIS A 74 -2.57 6.22 -16.07
CA HIS A 74 -3.95 6.30 -15.66
C HIS A 74 -4.22 7.62 -14.93
N ALA A 75 -5.22 8.37 -15.40
CA ALA A 75 -5.66 9.64 -14.85
C ALA A 75 -7.01 9.47 -14.15
N PHE A 76 -7.06 9.74 -12.84
CA PHE A 76 -8.31 9.94 -12.12
C PHE A 76 -8.68 11.42 -12.17
N ILE A 77 -9.89 11.75 -12.68
CA ILE A 77 -10.38 13.13 -12.82
C ILE A 77 -11.57 13.30 -11.90
N GLU A 78 -11.42 14.16 -10.88
CA GLU A 78 -12.39 14.27 -9.82
C GLU A 78 -13.51 15.25 -10.15
N SER A 79 -14.74 14.82 -9.93
CA SER A 79 -15.94 15.61 -10.20
C SER A 79 -16.40 16.42 -9.00
N PHE A 80 -16.11 15.98 -7.76
CA PHE A 80 -16.58 16.62 -6.54
C PHE A 80 -15.57 16.51 -5.40
N ARG A 81 -15.31 17.63 -4.72
CA ARG A 81 -14.52 17.74 -3.48
C ARG A 81 -14.85 19.02 -2.73
N ASP A 82 -14.97 18.94 -1.40
CA ASP A 82 -15.15 20.09 -0.49
C ASP A 82 -16.33 21.00 -0.86
N GLY A 83 -17.46 20.38 -1.26
CA GLY A 83 -18.66 21.12 -1.66
C GLY A 83 -18.59 21.75 -3.05
N TYR A 84 -17.50 21.52 -3.79
CA TYR A 84 -17.36 22.02 -5.16
C TYR A 84 -17.56 20.89 -6.18
N THR A 85 -18.47 21.10 -7.13
CA THR A 85 -18.67 20.24 -8.29
C THR A 85 -17.97 20.84 -9.50
N ALA A 86 -17.05 20.12 -10.12
CA ALA A 86 -16.38 20.55 -11.34
C ALA A 86 -17.34 20.57 -12.53
N GLU A 87 -17.14 21.53 -13.43
CA GLU A 87 -18.01 21.73 -14.58
C GLU A 87 -17.96 20.56 -15.57
N ARG A 88 -19.12 20.09 -16.02
CA ARG A 88 -19.25 18.98 -16.99
C ARG A 88 -18.37 19.15 -18.22
N LYS A 89 -18.39 20.33 -18.83
CA LYS A 89 -17.59 20.60 -20.04
C LYS A 89 -16.09 20.42 -19.80
N ALA A 90 -15.58 20.87 -18.66
CA ALA A 90 -14.17 20.73 -18.29
C ALA A 90 -13.82 19.26 -18.03
N LEU A 91 -14.70 18.54 -17.33
CA LEU A 91 -14.52 17.09 -17.05
C LEU A 91 -14.50 16.26 -18.34
N GLU A 92 -15.49 16.44 -19.21
CA GLU A 92 -15.60 15.72 -20.48
C GLU A 92 -14.44 16.06 -21.41
N HIS A 93 -14.09 17.33 -21.53
CA HIS A 93 -12.97 17.78 -22.35
C HIS A 93 -11.63 17.19 -21.86
N ALA A 94 -11.34 17.29 -20.57
CA ALA A 94 -10.13 16.70 -20.00
C ALA A 94 -10.10 15.17 -20.20
N ARG A 95 -11.20 14.46 -19.87
CA ARG A 95 -11.33 13.02 -20.10
C ARG A 95 -10.98 12.64 -21.54
N ASP A 96 -11.60 13.30 -22.50
CA ASP A 96 -11.46 12.95 -23.91
C ASP A 96 -10.04 13.27 -24.44
N ARG A 97 -9.42 14.36 -23.97
CA ARG A 97 -8.04 14.72 -24.30
C ARG A 97 -7.03 13.70 -23.73
N PHE A 98 -7.20 13.27 -22.47
CA PHE A 98 -6.36 12.23 -21.86
C PHE A 98 -6.55 10.88 -22.58
N ARG A 99 -7.79 10.46 -22.87
CA ARG A 99 -8.06 9.25 -23.65
C ARG A 99 -7.41 9.31 -25.05
N ALA A 100 -7.54 10.41 -25.75
CA ALA A 100 -6.90 10.62 -27.05
C ALA A 100 -5.36 10.58 -26.98
N ALA A 101 -4.76 10.95 -25.82
CA ALA A 101 -3.33 10.87 -25.57
C ALA A 101 -2.84 9.48 -25.13
N GLY A 102 -3.75 8.47 -25.00
CA GLY A 102 -3.45 7.07 -24.71
C GLY A 102 -3.51 6.68 -23.23
N PHE A 103 -4.14 7.51 -22.40
CA PHE A 103 -4.33 7.22 -20.98
C PHE A 103 -5.59 6.39 -20.71
N ASP A 104 -5.54 5.51 -19.73
CA ASP A 104 -6.75 5.07 -19.02
C ASP A 104 -7.29 6.27 -18.22
N VAL A 105 -8.63 6.44 -18.15
CA VAL A 105 -9.26 7.58 -17.46
C VAL A 105 -10.45 7.12 -16.64
N SER A 106 -10.43 7.41 -15.34
CA SER A 106 -11.50 7.16 -14.38
C SER A 106 -11.96 8.44 -13.69
N GLY A 107 -13.17 8.44 -13.16
CA GLY A 107 -13.68 9.50 -12.31
C GLY A 107 -13.23 9.32 -10.85
N CYS A 108 -13.38 10.40 -10.07
CA CYS A 108 -13.20 10.36 -8.62
C CYS A 108 -14.23 11.26 -7.92
N VAL A 109 -14.58 10.91 -6.69
CA VAL A 109 -15.44 11.70 -5.79
C VAL A 109 -14.85 11.68 -4.40
N THR A 110 -14.62 12.86 -3.82
CA THR A 110 -14.28 13.00 -2.41
C THR A 110 -15.48 13.49 -1.62
N THR A 111 -15.93 12.69 -0.66
CA THR A 111 -17.19 12.90 0.06
C THR A 111 -17.10 13.90 1.22
N THR A 112 -16.23 14.91 1.10
CA THR A 112 -16.14 16.03 2.06
C THR A 112 -17.15 17.12 1.71
N LYS A 113 -17.76 17.73 2.73
CA LYS A 113 -18.75 18.83 2.58
C LYS A 113 -19.94 18.50 1.66
N VAL A 114 -20.42 17.26 1.70
CA VAL A 114 -21.56 16.81 0.88
C VAL A 114 -22.88 17.42 1.34
N GLY A 115 -23.01 17.75 2.62
CA GLY A 115 -24.26 18.30 3.18
C GLY A 115 -24.10 18.70 4.63
N LYS A 116 -25.08 18.28 5.50
CA LYS A 116 -25.02 18.57 6.94
C LYS A 116 -23.72 18.09 7.54
N ASP A 117 -22.96 19.01 8.15
CA ASP A 117 -21.70 18.70 8.82
C ASP A 117 -21.87 17.68 9.95
N SER A 118 -20.87 16.80 10.11
CA SER A 118 -20.75 15.99 11.31
C SER A 118 -20.57 16.84 12.57
N THR A 119 -21.00 16.33 13.71
CA THR A 119 -20.78 16.98 15.02
C THR A 119 -19.31 17.00 15.43
N ASN A 120 -18.50 16.03 14.95
CA ASN A 120 -17.09 15.93 15.30
C ASN A 120 -16.22 16.56 14.21
N TRP A 121 -15.87 15.85 13.15
CA TRP A 121 -15.06 16.43 12.06
C TRP A 121 -15.95 17.11 11.00
N LYS A 122 -15.97 18.44 11.03
CA LYS A 122 -16.85 19.29 10.20
C LYS A 122 -16.69 19.13 8.68
N SER A 123 -15.60 18.52 8.21
CA SER A 123 -15.45 18.23 6.78
C SER A 123 -16.24 17.00 6.36
N ILE A 124 -16.61 16.13 7.30
CA ILE A 124 -17.37 14.91 7.04
C ILE A 124 -18.87 15.19 7.24
N ALA A 125 -19.70 14.47 6.49
CA ALA A 125 -21.14 14.67 6.52
C ALA A 125 -21.86 13.75 7.53
N CYS A 126 -23.07 14.19 7.93
CA CYS A 126 -24.03 13.39 8.67
C CYS A 126 -24.91 12.59 7.71
N TYR A 127 -24.70 11.29 7.61
CA TYR A 127 -25.44 10.44 6.65
C TYR A 127 -26.78 9.90 7.20
N THR A 128 -27.23 10.31 8.39
CA THR A 128 -28.65 10.16 8.80
C THR A 128 -29.53 11.26 8.22
N ASP A 129 -28.93 12.34 7.70
CA ASP A 129 -29.62 13.48 7.12
C ASP A 129 -30.07 13.16 5.69
N ALA A 130 -31.38 13.18 5.44
CA ALA A 130 -31.95 12.82 4.12
C ALA A 130 -31.52 13.78 2.98
N PRO A 131 -31.45 15.11 3.17
CA PRO A 131 -30.90 16.01 2.14
C PRO A 131 -29.44 15.68 1.80
N THR A 132 -28.59 15.36 2.78
CA THR A 132 -27.21 14.93 2.54
C THR A 132 -27.13 13.66 1.71
N GLN A 133 -27.96 12.67 2.03
CA GLN A 133 -28.02 11.42 1.23
C GLN A 133 -28.49 11.68 -0.20
N LYS A 134 -29.46 12.59 -0.40
CA LYS A 134 -29.95 12.94 -1.73
C LYS A 134 -28.86 13.64 -2.56
N HIS A 135 -28.16 14.60 -2.00
CA HIS A 135 -27.06 15.29 -2.66
C HIS A 135 -25.90 14.32 -2.99
N LEU A 136 -25.56 13.40 -2.08
CA LEU A 136 -24.60 12.34 -2.35
C LEU A 136 -24.99 11.52 -3.61
N GLN A 137 -26.25 11.11 -3.69
CA GLN A 137 -26.78 10.39 -4.85
C GLN A 137 -26.62 11.21 -6.14
N GLU A 138 -26.99 12.48 -6.14
CA GLU A 138 -26.87 13.40 -7.29
C GLU A 138 -25.42 13.52 -7.78
N ILE A 139 -24.44 13.57 -6.84
CA ILE A 139 -23.00 13.58 -7.16
C ILE A 139 -22.59 12.31 -7.90
N PHE A 140 -23.00 11.14 -7.43
CA PHE A 140 -22.62 9.86 -8.06
C PHE A 140 -23.35 9.63 -9.39
N GLU A 141 -24.61 10.00 -9.50
CA GLU A 141 -25.33 9.99 -10.78
C GLU A 141 -24.66 10.90 -11.82
N TYR A 142 -24.28 12.12 -11.41
CA TYR A 142 -23.54 13.07 -12.23
C TYR A 142 -22.21 12.47 -12.72
N THR A 143 -21.44 11.88 -11.83
CA THR A 143 -20.12 11.32 -12.18
C THR A 143 -20.25 10.07 -13.06
N ALA A 144 -21.20 9.18 -12.76
CA ALA A 144 -21.46 7.96 -13.52
C ALA A 144 -21.93 8.26 -14.95
N SER A 145 -22.56 9.41 -15.19
CA SER A 145 -22.95 9.83 -16.53
C SER A 145 -21.76 10.18 -17.44
N MET A 146 -20.54 10.27 -16.91
CA MET A 146 -19.33 10.67 -17.64
C MET A 146 -18.19 9.64 -17.59
N PHE A 147 -18.14 8.79 -16.56
CA PHE A 147 -17.03 7.87 -16.33
C PHE A 147 -17.53 6.44 -16.11
N ASP A 148 -16.79 5.47 -16.66
CA ASP A 148 -17.09 4.04 -16.55
C ASP A 148 -16.46 3.40 -15.31
N GLU A 149 -15.60 4.12 -14.62
CA GLU A 149 -15.03 3.75 -13.32
C GLU A 149 -14.92 4.99 -12.43
N ILE A 150 -15.29 4.87 -11.16
CA ILE A 150 -15.30 5.99 -10.20
C ILE A 150 -14.66 5.52 -8.91
N MET A 151 -13.63 6.23 -8.43
CA MET A 151 -13.05 6.04 -7.10
C MET A 151 -13.74 6.94 -6.09
N ILE A 152 -14.07 6.39 -4.93
CA ILE A 152 -14.40 7.18 -3.74
C ILE A 152 -13.11 7.34 -2.96
N ASP A 153 -12.71 8.59 -2.69
CA ASP A 153 -11.57 8.92 -1.85
C ASP A 153 -11.82 8.51 -0.38
N ASP A 154 -10.80 8.46 0.44
CA ASP A 154 -10.78 7.91 1.81
C ASP A 154 -11.59 8.72 2.86
N PHE A 155 -12.50 9.56 2.42
CA PHE A 155 -13.44 10.31 3.28
C PHE A 155 -14.85 9.72 3.32
N TRP A 156 -15.02 8.45 2.85
CA TRP A 156 -16.30 7.76 2.90
C TRP A 156 -16.57 7.13 4.27
N PHE A 157 -16.75 7.99 5.29
CA PHE A 157 -17.05 7.58 6.66
C PHE A 157 -17.88 8.64 7.39
N THR A 158 -18.33 8.36 8.61
CA THR A 158 -18.98 9.32 9.49
C THR A 158 -18.55 9.17 10.94
N ASP A 159 -18.44 10.29 11.63
CA ASP A 159 -18.23 10.36 13.07
C ASP A 159 -19.31 11.19 13.77
N CYS A 160 -20.44 11.42 13.08
CA CYS A 160 -21.53 12.24 13.58
C CYS A 160 -22.25 11.58 14.75
N GLU A 161 -22.57 12.41 15.78
CA GLU A 161 -23.28 12.02 17.00
C GLU A 161 -24.43 12.99 17.32
N CYS A 162 -25.03 13.63 16.29
CA CYS A 162 -26.17 14.51 16.47
C CYS A 162 -27.40 13.74 17.00
N SER A 163 -28.45 14.47 17.39
CA SER A 163 -29.69 13.88 17.92
C SER A 163 -30.30 12.82 16.98
N ASP A 164 -30.27 13.06 15.67
CA ASP A 164 -30.80 12.12 14.69
C ASP A 164 -29.96 10.83 14.64
N CYS A 165 -28.62 10.96 14.69
CA CYS A 165 -27.73 9.81 14.77
C CYS A 165 -27.91 9.03 16.08
N GLN A 166 -28.07 9.71 17.22
CA GLN A 166 -28.34 9.06 18.51
C GLN A 166 -29.66 8.28 18.49
N LYS A 167 -30.70 8.88 17.93
CA LYS A 167 -32.01 8.24 17.77
C LYS A 167 -31.94 7.02 16.84
N ALA A 168 -31.26 7.16 15.69
CA ALA A 168 -31.12 6.09 14.70
C ALA A 168 -30.23 4.94 15.19
N ARG A 169 -29.24 5.24 16.03
CA ARG A 169 -28.35 4.25 16.65
C ARG A 169 -29.12 3.29 17.57
N GLY A 170 -30.04 3.81 18.36
CA GLY A 170 -30.73 3.02 19.40
C GLY A 170 -29.72 2.42 20.38
N ASP A 171 -29.87 1.10 20.64
CA ASP A 171 -29.03 0.36 21.59
C ASP A 171 -27.71 -0.17 21.00
N LYS A 172 -27.48 0.01 19.69
CA LYS A 172 -26.23 -0.41 19.04
C LYS A 172 -25.04 0.37 19.56
N SER A 173 -23.85 -0.24 19.51
CA SER A 173 -22.62 0.52 19.64
C SER A 173 -22.45 1.52 18.47
N TRP A 174 -21.63 2.55 18.64
CA TRP A 174 -21.34 3.49 17.54
C TRP A 174 -20.71 2.79 16.33
N ALA A 175 -19.84 1.82 16.56
CA ALA A 175 -19.21 1.05 15.50
C ALA A 175 -20.24 0.26 14.68
N GLU A 176 -21.11 -0.52 15.33
CA GLU A 176 -22.16 -1.27 14.65
C GLU A 176 -23.10 -0.36 13.86
N PHE A 177 -23.57 0.73 14.51
CA PHE A 177 -24.46 1.69 13.86
C PHE A 177 -23.83 2.32 12.63
N ARG A 178 -22.60 2.81 12.74
CA ARG A 178 -21.90 3.46 11.63
C ARG A 178 -21.60 2.49 10.49
N CYS A 179 -21.16 1.26 10.79
CA CYS A 179 -20.94 0.23 9.79
C CYS A 179 -22.23 -0.12 9.04
N ASP A 180 -23.36 -0.27 9.75
CA ASP A 180 -24.66 -0.54 9.13
C ASP A 180 -25.13 0.64 8.28
N LEU A 181 -25.06 1.88 8.83
CA LEU A 181 -25.46 3.08 8.12
C LEU A 181 -24.66 3.26 6.81
N MET A 182 -23.34 3.21 6.90
CA MET A 182 -22.47 3.46 5.74
C MET A 182 -22.64 2.38 4.67
N THR A 183 -22.78 1.11 5.06
CA THR A 183 -23.07 0.02 4.13
C THR A 183 -24.43 0.22 3.43
N GLN A 184 -25.48 0.61 4.18
CA GLN A 184 -26.79 0.86 3.60
C GLN A 184 -26.77 2.05 2.64
N VAL A 185 -26.18 3.19 3.08
CA VAL A 185 -26.08 4.40 2.23
C VAL A 185 -25.25 4.13 0.98
N SER A 186 -24.18 3.34 1.08
CA SER A 186 -23.39 2.91 -0.09
C SER A 186 -24.28 2.22 -1.13
N ARG A 187 -25.08 1.24 -0.70
CA ARG A 187 -25.96 0.48 -1.60
C ARG A 187 -27.03 1.34 -2.24
N ASP A 188 -27.72 2.16 -1.41
CA ASP A 188 -28.95 2.86 -1.81
C ASP A 188 -28.69 4.21 -2.46
N ARG A 189 -27.56 4.88 -2.16
CA ARG A 189 -27.27 6.24 -2.63
C ARG A 189 -26.05 6.36 -3.53
N ILE A 190 -25.22 5.33 -3.60
CA ILE A 190 -24.03 5.31 -4.46
C ILE A 190 -24.17 4.24 -5.54
N LEU A 191 -24.11 2.96 -5.13
CA LEU A 191 -23.97 1.85 -6.07
C LEU A 191 -25.19 1.69 -6.98
N LYS A 192 -26.38 1.61 -6.41
CA LYS A 192 -27.62 1.43 -7.15
C LYS A 192 -27.96 2.62 -8.08
N PRO A 193 -27.91 3.88 -7.63
CA PRO A 193 -28.15 5.03 -8.51
C PRO A 193 -27.10 5.19 -9.60
N ALA A 194 -25.82 5.04 -9.28
CA ALA A 194 -24.76 5.14 -10.28
C ALA A 194 -24.93 4.09 -11.38
N LYS A 195 -25.23 2.84 -11.02
CA LYS A 195 -25.50 1.74 -11.97
C LYS A 195 -26.82 1.91 -12.73
N ALA A 196 -27.78 2.65 -12.20
CA ALA A 196 -28.99 3.01 -12.94
C ALA A 196 -28.71 4.02 -14.07
N VAL A 197 -27.74 4.93 -13.87
CA VAL A 197 -27.29 5.89 -14.89
C VAL A 197 -26.35 5.23 -15.91
N ASN A 198 -25.39 4.45 -15.44
CA ASN A 198 -24.44 3.72 -16.27
C ASN A 198 -24.33 2.27 -15.75
N PRO A 199 -24.99 1.28 -16.39
CA PRO A 199 -24.98 -0.11 -15.92
C PRO A 199 -23.58 -0.74 -15.88
N GLU A 200 -22.63 -0.26 -16.67
CA GLU A 200 -21.26 -0.78 -16.73
C GLU A 200 -20.31 -0.11 -15.73
N VAL A 201 -20.76 0.93 -15.01
CA VAL A 201 -19.89 1.66 -14.09
C VAL A 201 -19.37 0.78 -12.97
N LYS A 202 -18.08 0.88 -12.73
CA LYS A 202 -17.38 0.23 -11.61
C LYS A 202 -17.09 1.25 -10.53
N ILE A 203 -17.46 0.93 -9.30
CA ILE A 203 -17.22 1.81 -8.16
C ILE A 203 -16.11 1.21 -7.29
N ILE A 204 -15.09 2.02 -7.02
CA ILE A 204 -13.95 1.69 -6.19
C ILE A 204 -14.14 2.34 -4.82
N ILE A 205 -14.07 1.56 -3.74
CA ILE A 205 -13.92 2.10 -2.40
C ILE A 205 -12.44 2.17 -2.04
N LYS A 206 -11.96 3.30 -1.53
CA LYS A 206 -10.61 3.45 -0.98
C LYS A 206 -10.67 3.47 0.54
N TYR A 207 -9.90 2.59 1.18
CA TYR A 207 -9.71 2.56 2.62
C TYR A 207 -8.48 3.38 3.01
N PRO A 208 -8.56 4.26 4.02
CA PRO A 208 -7.41 5.04 4.50
C PRO A 208 -6.40 4.16 5.26
N GLN A 209 -5.25 4.74 5.62
CA GLN A 209 -4.19 4.01 6.31
C GLN A 209 -4.47 3.71 7.80
N TRP A 210 -5.45 4.34 8.43
CA TRP A 210 -5.73 4.19 9.87
C TRP A 210 -6.65 2.98 10.19
N TYR A 211 -6.22 1.79 9.82
CA TYR A 211 -6.98 0.54 9.81
C TYR A 211 -7.54 0.08 11.17
N ASP A 212 -6.96 0.51 12.30
CA ASP A 212 -7.47 0.16 13.62
C ASP A 212 -8.70 0.99 14.05
N GLN A 213 -9.08 2.00 13.25
CA GLN A 213 -10.24 2.85 13.51
C GLN A 213 -11.40 2.64 12.52
N PHE A 214 -11.28 1.71 11.59
CA PHE A 214 -12.25 1.54 10.50
C PHE A 214 -13.68 1.39 10.99
N HIS A 215 -13.97 0.39 11.81
CA HIS A 215 -15.31 0.13 12.32
C HIS A 215 -15.85 1.26 13.18
N ASN A 216 -15.00 1.97 13.92
CA ASN A 216 -15.40 3.12 14.74
C ASN A 216 -15.90 4.29 13.90
N ARG A 217 -15.58 4.33 12.59
CA ARG A 217 -15.98 5.38 11.65
C ARG A 217 -16.90 4.89 10.54
N GLY A 218 -17.23 3.59 10.53
CA GLY A 218 -18.20 3.01 9.61
C GLY A 218 -17.64 2.33 8.38
N TYR A 219 -16.30 2.17 8.28
CA TYR A 219 -15.73 1.26 7.28
C TYR A 219 -15.95 -0.20 7.71
N GLU A 220 -16.78 -0.88 6.96
CA GLU A 220 -17.07 -2.31 7.15
C GLU A 220 -16.45 -3.12 6.02
N VAL A 221 -15.14 -3.37 6.15
CA VAL A 221 -14.28 -3.86 5.06
C VAL A 221 -14.72 -5.17 4.42
N VAL A 222 -15.48 -6.02 5.12
CA VAL A 222 -15.96 -7.31 4.56
C VAL A 222 -17.19 -7.07 3.68
N ARG A 223 -18.23 -6.41 4.21
CA ARG A 223 -19.47 -6.15 3.47
C ARG A 223 -19.25 -5.22 2.30
N GLU A 224 -18.48 -4.16 2.51
CA GLU A 224 -18.14 -3.19 1.46
C GLU A 224 -17.32 -3.85 0.35
N THR A 225 -16.37 -4.72 0.68
CA THR A 225 -15.61 -5.47 -0.35
C THR A 225 -16.52 -6.39 -1.18
N VAL A 226 -17.61 -6.92 -0.62
CA VAL A 226 -18.60 -7.68 -1.39
C VAL A 226 -19.39 -6.76 -2.32
N ASP A 227 -19.82 -5.60 -1.82
CA ASP A 227 -20.74 -4.70 -2.51
C ASP A 227 -20.05 -3.89 -3.64
N PHE A 228 -18.85 -3.36 -3.38
CA PHE A 228 -18.10 -2.56 -4.34
C PHE A 228 -17.42 -3.42 -5.40
N ASP A 229 -17.20 -2.85 -6.58
CA ASP A 229 -16.55 -3.56 -7.69
C ASP A 229 -15.05 -3.74 -7.47
N ARG A 230 -14.39 -2.76 -6.80
CA ARG A 230 -12.97 -2.79 -6.44
C ARG A 230 -12.72 -2.14 -5.08
N THR A 231 -11.58 -2.49 -4.49
CA THR A 231 -11.06 -1.88 -3.26
C THR A 231 -9.67 -1.32 -3.50
N TRP A 232 -9.37 -0.17 -2.91
CA TRP A 232 -8.06 0.47 -2.90
C TRP A 232 -7.63 0.81 -1.49
N VAL A 233 -6.33 1.06 -1.30
CA VAL A 233 -5.72 1.15 0.03
C VAL A 233 -4.90 2.42 0.14
N GLY A 234 -5.10 3.17 1.22
CA GLY A 234 -4.19 4.24 1.62
C GLY A 234 -2.88 3.65 2.15
N THR A 235 -1.78 4.00 1.51
CA THR A 235 -0.42 3.59 1.89
C THR A 235 0.43 4.82 2.22
N GLU A 236 -0.20 5.85 2.78
CA GLU A 236 0.41 7.13 3.15
C GLU A 236 1.23 6.99 4.44
N LEU A 237 2.44 6.44 4.34
CA LEU A 237 3.37 6.29 5.47
C LEU A 237 3.90 7.64 5.93
N ARG A 238 4.18 8.53 4.97
CA ARG A 238 4.79 9.83 5.20
C ARG A 238 6.15 9.72 5.88
N ASP A 239 6.64 10.81 6.47
CA ASP A 239 7.84 10.73 7.30
C ASP A 239 7.46 10.33 8.73
N TYR A 240 8.00 9.24 9.24
CA TYR A 240 7.79 8.79 10.61
C TYR A 240 8.23 9.83 11.67
N ALA A 241 9.14 10.73 11.32
CA ALA A 241 9.59 11.83 12.18
C ALA A 241 8.64 13.02 12.17
N ASP A 242 7.77 13.17 11.16
CA ASP A 242 6.79 14.27 11.08
C ASP A 242 5.55 13.98 11.94
N LYS A 243 5.53 14.57 13.13
CA LYS A 243 4.45 14.37 14.10
C LYS A 243 3.11 14.99 13.70
N ARG A 244 3.08 15.91 12.75
CA ARG A 244 1.83 16.58 12.30
C ARG A 244 0.88 15.60 11.64
N TRP A 245 1.42 14.59 11.00
CA TRP A 245 0.67 13.61 10.22
C TRP A 245 0.53 12.25 10.89
N GLY A 246 0.81 12.16 12.20
CA GLY A 246 0.49 11.02 13.03
C GLY A 246 1.66 10.09 13.37
N GLY A 247 2.91 10.39 12.98
CA GLY A 247 4.09 9.62 13.39
C GLY A 247 3.99 8.14 13.06
N LYS A 248 3.57 7.80 11.85
CA LYS A 248 3.36 6.44 11.38
C LYS A 248 4.68 5.69 11.22
N VAL A 249 4.64 4.37 11.29
CA VAL A 249 5.81 3.52 11.03
C VAL A 249 5.84 3.02 9.60
N GLN A 250 7.02 2.86 9.07
CA GLN A 250 7.24 2.58 7.64
C GLN A 250 6.61 1.25 7.18
N TYR A 251 6.52 0.23 8.04
CA TYR A 251 5.93 -1.08 7.70
C TYR A 251 4.40 -1.04 7.53
N GLU A 252 3.73 0.03 7.98
CA GLU A 252 2.26 0.17 7.92
C GLU A 252 1.72 -0.02 6.50
N GLY A 253 2.34 0.62 5.50
CA GLY A 253 1.88 0.52 4.11
C GLY A 253 1.92 -0.89 3.56
N TYR A 254 2.96 -1.67 3.91
CA TYR A 254 3.03 -3.07 3.56
C TYR A 254 1.95 -3.90 4.26
N PHE A 255 1.80 -3.73 5.58
CA PHE A 255 0.83 -4.51 6.36
C PHE A 255 -0.60 -4.27 5.89
N ILE A 256 -1.04 -3.01 5.83
CA ILE A 256 -2.41 -2.68 5.44
C ILE A 256 -2.73 -3.11 4.01
N MET A 257 -1.80 -2.90 3.06
CA MET A 257 -2.01 -3.31 1.67
C MET A 257 -2.15 -4.84 1.55
N ARG A 258 -1.32 -5.62 2.28
CA ARG A 258 -1.43 -7.09 2.30
C ARG A 258 -2.69 -7.57 3.02
N TRP A 259 -3.06 -6.94 4.14
CA TRP A 259 -4.25 -7.29 4.89
C TRP A 259 -5.54 -7.05 4.09
N LEU A 260 -5.71 -5.86 3.53
CA LEU A 260 -6.85 -5.54 2.67
C LEU A 260 -6.81 -6.30 1.35
N GLY A 261 -5.61 -6.59 0.83
CA GLY A 261 -5.42 -7.47 -0.31
C GLY A 261 -5.92 -8.90 -0.06
N MET A 262 -5.76 -9.42 1.16
CA MET A 262 -6.32 -10.71 1.55
C MET A 262 -7.86 -10.67 1.61
N ILE A 263 -8.45 -9.59 2.13
CA ILE A 263 -9.92 -9.42 2.21
C ILE A 263 -10.50 -9.19 0.80
N GLY A 264 -9.89 -8.31 0.01
CA GLY A 264 -10.37 -7.93 -1.32
C GLY A 264 -10.07 -8.97 -2.40
N GLY A 265 -9.05 -9.79 -2.23
CA GLY A 265 -8.62 -10.75 -3.23
C GLY A 265 -8.39 -10.11 -4.61
N ALA A 266 -9.05 -10.64 -5.65
CA ALA A 266 -8.93 -10.11 -7.00
C ALA A 266 -9.46 -8.67 -7.17
N LYS A 267 -10.36 -8.21 -6.29
CA LYS A 267 -10.90 -6.85 -6.30
C LYS A 267 -9.91 -5.80 -5.78
N CYS A 268 -8.89 -6.18 -5.00
CA CYS A 268 -7.89 -5.25 -4.52
C CYS A 268 -7.03 -4.75 -5.68
N GLY A 269 -7.14 -3.46 -5.99
CA GLY A 269 -6.57 -2.84 -7.17
C GLY A 269 -5.23 -2.17 -6.92
N GLY A 270 -5.15 -1.25 -5.98
CA GLY A 270 -3.97 -0.43 -5.85
C GLY A 270 -3.77 0.20 -4.49
N GLY A 271 -2.63 0.86 -4.37
CA GLY A 271 -2.25 1.68 -3.24
C GLY A 271 -2.14 3.14 -3.64
N TRP A 272 -2.36 4.01 -2.68
CA TRP A 272 -2.43 5.45 -2.82
C TRP A 272 -1.54 6.11 -1.76
N PHE A 273 -0.69 7.02 -2.15
CA PHE A 273 0.14 7.78 -1.22
C PHE A 273 0.33 9.23 -1.67
N ASP A 274 0.73 10.10 -0.75
CA ASP A 274 0.75 11.53 -0.95
C ASP A 274 2.12 12.18 -0.59
N PRO A 275 2.36 13.45 -1.00
CA PRO A 275 3.60 14.16 -0.71
C PRO A 275 3.61 14.85 0.66
N TYR A 276 2.49 14.82 1.42
CA TYR A 276 2.37 15.61 2.65
C TYR A 276 3.24 15.05 3.77
N GLY A 277 4.02 15.91 4.42
CA GLY A 277 4.94 15.50 5.47
C GLY A 277 5.98 14.49 5.00
N THR A 278 6.46 14.62 3.76
CA THR A 278 7.49 13.77 3.17
C THR A 278 8.66 14.59 2.64
N HIS A 279 9.79 13.94 2.49
CA HIS A 279 10.92 14.33 1.66
C HIS A 279 11.22 13.21 0.65
N GLU A 280 12.17 13.39 -0.23
CA GLU A 280 12.40 12.51 -1.37
C GLU A 280 12.55 11.02 -0.98
N ALA A 281 13.32 10.73 0.08
CA ALA A 281 13.55 9.36 0.51
C ALA A 281 12.28 8.72 1.09
N THR A 282 11.51 9.44 1.93
CA THR A 282 10.28 8.92 2.52
C THR A 282 9.14 8.82 1.49
N TYR A 283 9.12 9.72 0.50
CA TYR A 283 8.15 9.62 -0.60
C TYR A 283 8.37 8.36 -1.45
N VAL A 284 9.63 8.07 -1.79
CA VAL A 284 9.98 6.83 -2.53
C VAL A 284 9.76 5.58 -1.68
N GLU A 285 9.96 5.67 -0.37
CA GLU A 285 9.69 4.57 0.56
C GLU A 285 8.19 4.18 0.54
N GLN A 286 7.26 5.15 0.49
CA GLN A 286 5.82 4.87 0.29
C GLN A 286 5.56 4.09 -1.00
N ALA A 287 6.14 4.52 -2.12
CA ALA A 287 6.03 3.82 -3.40
C ALA A 287 6.56 2.40 -3.31
N ARG A 288 7.72 2.21 -2.69
CA ARG A 288 8.35 0.89 -2.52
C ARG A 288 7.50 -0.04 -1.68
N GLN A 289 6.99 0.42 -0.52
CA GLN A 289 6.11 -0.38 0.35
C GLN A 289 4.82 -0.78 -0.37
N THR A 290 4.22 0.14 -1.10
CA THR A 290 3.02 -0.11 -1.92
C THR A 290 3.27 -1.22 -2.95
N VAL A 291 4.37 -1.15 -3.68
CA VAL A 291 4.72 -2.14 -4.72
C VAL A 291 5.16 -3.48 -4.11
N LEU A 292 5.96 -3.48 -3.04
CA LEU A 292 6.39 -4.68 -2.32
C LEU A 292 5.19 -5.46 -1.76
N ALA A 293 4.13 -4.74 -1.38
CA ALA A 293 2.89 -5.33 -0.93
C ALA A 293 1.98 -5.86 -2.06
N ASP A 294 2.47 -5.94 -3.31
CA ASP A 294 1.77 -6.49 -4.48
C ASP A 294 0.60 -5.62 -4.98
N ALA A 295 0.64 -4.31 -4.79
CA ALA A 295 -0.30 -3.41 -5.43
C ALA A 295 -0.22 -3.52 -6.96
N LYS A 296 -1.36 -3.65 -7.63
CA LYS A 296 -1.44 -3.70 -9.10
C LYS A 296 -1.24 -2.31 -9.71
N GLU A 297 -1.53 -1.29 -8.91
CA GLU A 297 -1.43 0.09 -9.31
C GLU A 297 -0.97 0.94 -8.12
N MET A 298 -0.13 1.95 -8.37
CA MET A 298 0.22 2.97 -7.39
C MET A 298 -0.29 4.33 -7.86
N LEU A 299 -0.99 5.06 -6.98
CA LEU A 299 -1.51 6.38 -7.28
C LEU A 299 -0.75 7.45 -6.52
N LEU A 300 -0.24 8.41 -7.27
CA LEU A 300 0.46 9.60 -6.79
C LEU A 300 -0.58 10.70 -6.51
N PHE A 301 -0.91 10.94 -5.27
CA PHE A 301 -1.84 11.98 -4.86
C PHE A 301 -1.12 13.32 -4.70
N CYS A 302 -1.62 14.37 -5.22
CA CYS A 302 -2.42 14.61 -6.42
C CYS A 302 -1.64 15.59 -7.31
N TYR A 303 -1.98 15.71 -8.58
CA TYR A 303 -1.24 16.53 -9.54
C TYR A 303 -0.90 17.92 -9.01
N GLY A 304 -1.89 18.68 -8.54
CA GLY A 304 -1.68 20.05 -8.05
C GLY A 304 -0.76 20.12 -6.82
N SER A 305 -0.78 19.12 -5.93
CA SER A 305 0.12 19.06 -4.77
C SER A 305 1.54 18.65 -5.16
N LEU A 306 1.68 17.82 -6.19
CA LEU A 306 2.98 17.36 -6.69
C LEU A 306 3.73 18.44 -7.50
N LEU A 307 3.07 19.56 -7.84
CA LEU A 307 3.69 20.71 -8.51
C LEU A 307 4.25 21.75 -7.54
N ARG A 308 4.06 21.60 -6.23
CA ARG A 308 4.42 22.60 -5.22
C ARG A 308 5.05 21.97 -3.99
N ASP A 309 5.60 22.80 -3.12
CA ASP A 309 6.24 22.42 -1.86
C ASP A 309 7.32 21.34 -2.06
N THR A 310 7.22 20.21 -1.40
CA THR A 310 8.14 19.06 -1.55
C THR A 310 7.83 18.22 -2.80
N GLY A 311 6.69 18.42 -3.43
CA GLY A 311 6.20 17.61 -4.54
C GLY A 311 7.16 17.49 -5.73
N PRO A 312 7.73 18.60 -6.27
CA PRO A 312 8.64 18.52 -7.41
C PRO A 312 9.87 17.67 -7.15
N ALA A 313 10.54 17.84 -5.98
CA ALA A 313 11.71 17.04 -5.60
C ALA A 313 11.35 15.57 -5.39
N ASN A 314 10.22 15.30 -4.72
CA ASN A 314 9.69 13.95 -4.52
C ASN A 314 9.44 13.23 -5.85
N VAL A 315 8.80 13.90 -6.81
CA VAL A 315 8.51 13.33 -8.14
C VAL A 315 9.80 13.10 -8.93
N GLU A 316 10.75 14.02 -8.89
CA GLU A 316 12.02 13.84 -9.59
C GLU A 316 12.78 12.63 -9.04
N LYS A 317 12.83 12.46 -7.73
CA LYS A 317 13.40 11.27 -7.10
C LYS A 317 12.66 10.00 -7.49
N LEU A 318 11.33 10.02 -7.45
CA LEU A 318 10.51 8.86 -7.84
C LEU A 318 10.76 8.43 -9.29
N ARG A 319 10.92 9.38 -10.22
CA ARG A 319 11.23 9.08 -11.63
C ARG A 319 12.49 8.23 -11.79
N THR A 320 13.49 8.44 -10.95
CA THR A 320 14.72 7.64 -10.97
C THR A 320 14.49 6.20 -10.46
N GLU A 321 13.50 5.99 -9.58
CA GLU A 321 13.18 4.69 -8.97
C GLU A 321 12.19 3.84 -9.78
N ILE A 322 11.36 4.46 -10.61
CA ILE A 322 10.30 3.76 -11.38
C ILE A 322 10.80 2.52 -12.13
N PRO A 323 11.94 2.52 -12.84
CA PRO A 323 12.44 1.32 -13.49
C PRO A 323 12.71 0.15 -12.53
N SER A 324 13.17 0.45 -11.31
CA SER A 324 13.41 -0.54 -10.26
C SER A 324 12.11 -0.99 -9.59
N LEU A 325 11.13 -0.11 -9.45
CA LEU A 325 9.80 -0.45 -8.95
C LEU A 325 9.08 -1.42 -9.92
N PHE A 326 9.22 -1.27 -11.24
CA PHE A 326 8.70 -2.26 -12.19
C PHE A 326 9.38 -3.64 -12.05
N LYS A 327 10.69 -3.67 -11.77
CA LYS A 327 11.39 -4.93 -11.47
C LYS A 327 10.85 -5.56 -10.18
N LEU A 328 10.69 -4.76 -9.12
CA LEU A 328 10.13 -5.22 -7.86
C LEU A 328 8.71 -5.76 -8.05
N ALA A 329 7.85 -5.05 -8.78
CA ALA A 329 6.50 -5.50 -9.08
C ALA A 329 6.47 -6.87 -9.75
N LYS A 330 7.33 -7.12 -10.72
CA LYS A 330 7.44 -8.42 -11.39
C LYS A 330 7.89 -9.54 -10.45
N LEU A 331 8.77 -9.24 -9.49
CA LEU A 331 9.25 -10.23 -8.52
C LEU A 331 8.14 -10.63 -7.53
N VAL A 332 7.30 -9.68 -7.11
CA VAL A 332 6.29 -9.93 -6.07
C VAL A 332 4.91 -10.31 -6.60
N ARG A 333 4.65 -10.07 -7.91
CA ARG A 333 3.34 -10.24 -8.52
C ARG A 333 2.79 -11.66 -8.33
N ASN A 334 1.62 -11.76 -7.65
CA ASN A 334 0.92 -13.01 -7.37
C ASN A 334 1.75 -14.05 -6.60
N GLN A 335 2.83 -13.64 -5.92
CA GLN A 335 3.60 -14.54 -5.10
C GLN A 335 2.94 -14.70 -3.72
N PRO A 336 2.71 -15.94 -3.24
CA PRO A 336 2.21 -16.17 -1.89
C PRO A 336 3.26 -15.71 -0.87
N LEU A 337 2.79 -15.24 0.29
CA LEU A 337 3.68 -14.96 1.41
C LEU A 337 3.91 -16.23 2.25
N ARG A 338 5.11 -16.38 2.78
CA ARG A 338 5.47 -17.36 3.80
C ARG A 338 5.88 -16.64 5.08
N GLY A 339 5.62 -17.23 6.22
CA GLY A 339 6.03 -16.58 7.46
C GLY A 339 5.16 -16.94 8.64
N ILE A 340 5.06 -15.98 9.54
CA ILE A 340 4.33 -16.02 10.79
C ILE A 340 2.92 -15.49 10.52
N ALA A 341 1.90 -16.31 10.72
CA ALA A 341 0.52 -15.87 10.56
C ALA A 341 0.23 -14.70 11.52
N ALA A 342 -0.25 -13.60 10.97
CA ALA A 342 -0.56 -12.36 11.71
C ALA A 342 -2.03 -11.98 11.47
N PRO A 343 -2.99 -12.70 12.08
CA PRO A 343 -4.40 -12.46 11.87
C PRO A 343 -4.85 -11.15 12.52
N LYS A 344 -5.47 -10.30 11.72
CA LYS A 344 -6.23 -9.14 12.17
C LYS A 344 -7.69 -9.32 11.75
N PRO A 345 -8.54 -9.86 12.64
CA PRO A 345 -9.96 -10.00 12.34
C PRO A 345 -10.57 -8.62 12.01
N PRO A 346 -11.41 -8.52 10.97
CA PRO A 346 -12.14 -7.29 10.68
C PRO A 346 -12.95 -6.81 11.89
N ASN A 347 -13.09 -5.50 12.03
CA ASN A 347 -13.82 -4.86 13.14
C ASN A 347 -13.28 -5.25 14.54
N SER A 348 -11.99 -5.59 14.63
CA SER A 348 -11.31 -5.87 15.90
C SER A 348 -10.78 -4.60 16.54
N ASP A 349 -10.89 -4.51 17.87
CA ASP A 349 -10.37 -3.39 18.65
C ASP A 349 -8.88 -3.56 18.94
N ALA A 350 -8.14 -2.49 18.78
CA ALA A 350 -6.71 -2.43 19.11
C ALA A 350 -6.45 -2.16 20.61
N PHE A 351 -7.44 -1.65 21.33
CA PHE A 351 -7.28 -1.14 22.70
C PHE A 351 -6.06 -0.20 22.79
N ASN A 352 -5.06 -0.54 23.58
CA ASN A 352 -3.82 0.22 23.72
C ASN A 352 -2.67 -0.31 22.84
N GLU A 353 -2.97 -1.14 21.84
CA GLU A 353 -1.98 -1.76 20.95
C GLU A 353 -2.18 -1.32 19.49
N GLN A 354 -2.56 -0.05 19.27
CA GLN A 354 -2.75 0.48 17.92
C GLN A 354 -1.50 0.28 17.06
N TYR A 355 -1.69 -0.23 15.85
CA TYR A 355 -0.64 -0.45 14.86
C TYR A 355 0.47 -1.43 15.31
N VAL A 356 0.19 -2.31 16.29
CA VAL A 356 1.18 -3.26 16.82
C VAL A 356 1.79 -4.16 15.76
N TYR A 357 1.03 -4.49 14.70
CA TYR A 357 1.54 -5.29 13.58
C TYR A 357 2.65 -4.59 12.83
N ASP A 358 2.55 -3.27 12.68
CA ASP A 358 3.54 -2.48 11.95
C ASP A 358 4.87 -2.46 12.71
N PHE A 359 4.82 -2.30 14.03
CA PHE A 359 6.01 -2.36 14.88
C PHE A 359 6.63 -3.75 14.89
N VAL A 360 5.82 -4.82 15.00
CA VAL A 360 6.31 -6.21 15.01
C VAL A 360 6.91 -6.60 13.66
N GLY A 361 6.39 -6.11 12.54
CA GLY A 361 6.96 -6.30 11.21
C GLY A 361 8.38 -5.74 11.06
N MET A 362 8.75 -4.74 11.88
CA MET A 362 10.10 -4.15 11.90
C MET A 362 11.07 -4.85 12.85
N LEU A 363 10.70 -6.02 13.42
CA LEU A 363 11.53 -6.79 14.32
C LEU A 363 12.23 -7.99 13.65
N GLY A 364 12.30 -8.04 12.34
CA GLY A 364 12.86 -9.18 11.59
C GLY A 364 11.96 -10.42 11.62
N LEU A 365 10.66 -10.23 11.78
CA LEU A 365 9.64 -11.27 11.80
C LEU A 365 8.82 -11.18 10.49
N PRO A 366 8.86 -12.20 9.61
CA PRO A 366 8.15 -12.17 8.35
C PRO A 366 6.65 -12.41 8.57
N LEU A 367 5.89 -11.34 8.77
CA LEU A 367 4.46 -11.42 9.00
C LEU A 367 3.70 -11.77 7.72
N VAL A 368 2.70 -12.65 7.86
CA VAL A 368 1.71 -12.95 6.83
C VAL A 368 0.36 -12.43 7.33
N PRO A 369 -0.06 -11.22 6.92
CA PRO A 369 -1.35 -10.67 7.32
C PRO A 369 -2.50 -11.55 6.83
N THR A 370 -3.45 -11.86 7.72
CA THR A 370 -4.68 -12.60 7.42
C THR A 370 -5.87 -11.94 8.10
N ASN A 371 -7.09 -12.28 7.69
CA ASN A 371 -8.33 -11.76 8.27
C ASN A 371 -8.97 -12.70 9.30
N GLU A 372 -8.41 -13.89 9.50
CA GLU A 372 -8.91 -14.90 10.42
C GLU A 372 -7.77 -15.67 11.10
N ILE A 373 -8.06 -16.23 12.27
CA ILE A 373 -7.13 -17.10 13.02
C ILE A 373 -7.27 -18.53 12.48
N ARG A 374 -6.20 -19.03 11.86
CA ARG A 374 -6.06 -20.42 11.40
C ARG A 374 -5.13 -21.19 12.32
N THR A 375 -5.39 -22.49 12.49
CA THR A 375 -4.60 -23.38 13.37
C THR A 375 -3.54 -24.19 12.62
N ASP A 376 -3.67 -24.31 11.29
CA ASP A 376 -2.77 -25.05 10.39
C ASP A 376 -1.57 -24.19 9.94
N VAL A 377 -0.96 -23.45 10.86
CA VAL A 377 0.13 -22.50 10.59
C VAL A 377 1.43 -22.95 11.23
N LYS A 378 2.57 -22.54 10.67
CA LYS A 378 3.90 -22.90 11.21
C LYS A 378 4.29 -22.08 12.43
N ALA A 379 3.83 -20.84 12.52
CA ALA A 379 4.00 -19.94 13.65
C ALA A 379 2.90 -18.86 13.58
N ALA A 380 2.53 -18.26 14.72
CA ALA A 380 1.52 -17.21 14.76
C ALA A 380 1.93 -16.05 15.68
N PHE A 381 1.46 -14.85 15.34
CA PHE A 381 1.47 -13.65 16.17
C PHE A 381 0.04 -13.21 16.44
N LEU A 382 -0.37 -13.19 17.72
CA LEU A 382 -1.73 -12.87 18.16
C LEU A 382 -1.69 -11.70 19.14
N PRO A 383 -1.98 -10.47 18.71
CA PRO A 383 -2.18 -9.33 19.63
C PRO A 383 -3.63 -9.27 20.14
N VAL A 384 -3.97 -8.22 20.88
CA VAL A 384 -5.32 -8.02 21.45
C VAL A 384 -6.46 -8.08 20.43
N HIS A 385 -6.19 -7.78 19.17
CA HIS A 385 -7.15 -7.89 18.07
C HIS A 385 -7.75 -9.30 17.93
N ALA A 386 -7.00 -10.33 18.34
CA ALA A 386 -7.44 -11.73 18.33
C ALA A 386 -8.68 -11.98 19.19
N LEU A 387 -8.96 -11.13 20.19
CA LEU A 387 -10.16 -11.22 21.04
C LEU A 387 -11.49 -11.12 20.26
N LYS A 388 -11.44 -10.62 19.03
CA LYS A 388 -12.62 -10.58 18.15
C LYS A 388 -13.08 -11.96 17.73
N ASP A 389 -12.21 -12.95 17.77
CA ASP A 389 -12.55 -14.34 17.43
C ASP A 389 -13.10 -15.05 18.68
N PRO A 390 -14.39 -15.44 18.70
CA PRO A 390 -15.00 -16.12 19.84
C PRO A 390 -14.39 -17.51 20.14
N GLN A 391 -13.68 -18.11 19.17
CA GLN A 391 -13.01 -19.40 19.28
C GLN A 391 -11.51 -19.26 19.62
N LEU A 392 -11.05 -18.05 20.00
CA LEU A 392 -9.62 -17.79 20.24
C LEU A 392 -8.98 -18.80 21.21
N GLY A 393 -9.65 -19.13 22.33
CA GLY A 393 -9.14 -20.06 23.31
C GLY A 393 -8.87 -21.45 22.72
N ASP A 394 -9.84 -22.02 22.05
CA ASP A 394 -9.76 -23.35 21.43
C ASP A 394 -8.72 -23.39 20.30
N LYS A 395 -8.64 -22.34 19.50
CA LYS A 395 -7.67 -22.21 18.41
C LYS A 395 -6.24 -22.10 18.96
N LEU A 396 -6.04 -21.29 20.01
CA LEU A 396 -4.75 -21.16 20.68
C LEU A 396 -4.30 -22.49 21.27
N ASP A 397 -5.18 -23.17 22.00
CA ASP A 397 -4.93 -24.50 22.57
C ASP A 397 -4.56 -25.53 21.49
N THR A 398 -5.26 -25.52 20.39
CA THR A 398 -5.00 -26.41 19.24
C THR A 398 -3.58 -26.17 18.68
N MET A 399 -3.20 -24.92 18.44
CA MET A 399 -1.86 -24.58 17.96
C MET A 399 -0.77 -25.01 18.97
N LEU A 400 -0.96 -24.72 20.25
CA LEU A 400 0.01 -25.07 21.29
C LEU A 400 0.19 -26.58 21.47
N LYS A 401 -0.89 -27.36 21.41
CA LYS A 401 -0.88 -28.84 21.43
C LYS A 401 -0.18 -29.43 20.20
N ALA A 402 -0.32 -28.78 19.03
CA ALA A 402 0.38 -29.15 17.81
C ALA A 402 1.88 -28.79 17.83
N GLY A 403 2.35 -28.08 18.86
CA GLY A 403 3.74 -27.63 18.97
C GLY A 403 4.05 -26.36 18.18
N THR A 404 3.04 -25.68 17.65
CA THR A 404 3.19 -24.42 16.91
C THR A 404 3.64 -23.31 17.87
N PRO A 405 4.74 -22.60 17.59
CA PRO A 405 5.14 -21.45 18.40
C PRO A 405 4.19 -20.28 18.12
N VAL A 406 3.68 -19.71 19.22
CA VAL A 406 2.75 -18.58 19.18
C VAL A 406 3.33 -17.43 20.00
N LEU A 407 3.46 -16.27 19.38
CA LEU A 407 3.79 -15.01 20.05
C LEU A 407 2.50 -14.27 20.35
N ILE A 408 2.25 -13.94 21.60
CA ILE A 408 1.11 -13.12 22.02
C ILE A 408 1.59 -11.86 22.72
N THR A 409 0.77 -10.79 22.69
CA THR A 409 1.09 -9.59 23.44
C THR A 409 0.73 -9.73 24.92
N ASP A 410 1.41 -9.01 25.80
CA ASP A 410 1.06 -8.96 27.22
C ASP A 410 -0.35 -8.37 27.43
N GLY A 411 -0.83 -7.51 26.52
CA GLY A 411 -2.21 -7.02 26.52
C GLY A 411 -3.22 -8.14 26.31
N LEU A 412 -2.94 -9.07 25.40
CA LEU A 412 -3.78 -10.25 25.18
C LEU A 412 -3.72 -11.19 26.40
N VAL A 413 -2.51 -11.45 26.94
CA VAL A 413 -2.35 -12.31 28.14
C VAL A 413 -3.24 -11.87 29.29
N ARG A 414 -3.31 -10.58 29.56
CA ARG A 414 -4.16 -10.02 30.64
C ARG A 414 -5.65 -10.28 30.47
N LYS A 415 -6.09 -10.66 29.27
CA LYS A 415 -7.50 -10.90 28.92
C LYS A 415 -7.83 -12.39 28.72
N LEU A 416 -6.81 -13.25 28.67
CA LEU A 416 -6.96 -14.70 28.58
C LEU A 416 -7.05 -15.33 29.98
N ALA A 417 -7.66 -16.53 30.07
CA ALA A 417 -7.69 -17.28 31.32
C ALA A 417 -6.27 -17.75 31.73
N PRO A 418 -5.95 -17.88 33.03
CA PRO A 418 -4.60 -18.16 33.53
C PRO A 418 -3.96 -19.48 33.07
N ALA A 419 -4.73 -20.42 32.56
CA ALA A 419 -4.28 -21.78 32.23
C ALA A 419 -3.31 -21.89 31.03
N THR A 420 -3.09 -20.82 30.28
CA THR A 420 -2.25 -20.83 29.06
C THR A 420 -0.79 -20.42 29.30
N ALA A 421 -0.44 -19.92 30.49
CA ALA A 421 0.83 -19.22 30.72
C ALA A 421 2.11 -20.12 30.70
N ASP A 422 2.00 -21.42 30.96
CA ASP A 422 3.18 -22.30 31.15
C ASP A 422 3.56 -23.16 29.94
N ASN A 423 3.02 -22.87 28.76
CA ASN A 423 3.34 -23.66 27.57
C ASN A 423 4.65 -23.20 26.92
N LYS A 424 5.60 -24.13 26.72
CA LYS A 424 6.92 -23.86 26.10
C LYS A 424 6.85 -23.27 24.68
N ASN A 425 5.72 -23.40 23.99
CA ASN A 425 5.50 -22.87 22.64
C ASN A 425 4.83 -21.50 22.65
N LEU A 426 4.43 -21.00 23.81
CA LEU A 426 3.88 -19.67 23.99
C LEU A 426 4.97 -18.68 24.38
N LEU A 427 5.09 -17.59 23.62
CA LEU A 427 5.97 -16.47 23.93
C LEU A 427 5.12 -15.23 24.19
N VAL A 428 5.57 -14.40 25.11
CA VAL A 428 4.89 -13.14 25.45
C VAL A 428 5.75 -11.96 25.04
N LEU A 429 5.20 -11.12 24.15
CA LEU A 429 5.80 -9.85 23.75
C LEU A 429 5.30 -8.74 24.68
N LYS A 430 6.20 -8.10 25.38
CA LYS A 430 5.87 -6.99 26.29
C LYS A 430 5.69 -5.70 25.52
N VAL A 431 4.47 -5.36 25.20
CA VAL A 431 4.07 -4.09 24.54
C VAL A 431 3.79 -2.99 25.56
N ASN A 432 3.27 -3.39 26.75
CA ASN A 432 2.90 -2.48 27.84
C ASN A 432 1.97 -1.33 27.42
N GLY A 433 1.10 -1.57 26.43
CA GLY A 433 0.20 -0.56 25.86
C GLY A 433 0.92 0.58 25.12
N LYS A 434 2.18 0.38 24.75
CA LYS A 434 3.00 1.35 23.99
C LYS A 434 3.79 0.64 22.89
N PRO A 435 3.15 0.32 21.74
CA PRO A 435 3.79 -0.41 20.63
C PRO A 435 5.11 0.20 20.15
N THR A 436 5.26 1.52 20.24
CA THR A 436 6.51 2.22 19.87
C THR A 436 7.74 1.73 20.65
N SER A 437 7.57 1.21 21.89
CA SER A 437 8.67 0.68 22.70
C SER A 437 9.29 -0.60 22.12
N LEU A 438 8.62 -1.26 21.20
CA LEU A 438 9.15 -2.44 20.51
C LEU A 438 10.37 -2.12 19.65
N LEU A 439 10.48 -0.87 19.17
CA LEU A 439 11.63 -0.42 18.38
C LEU A 439 12.88 -0.12 19.24
N ASP A 440 12.76 -0.21 20.57
CA ASP A 440 13.88 -0.08 21.51
C ASP A 440 14.45 -1.44 21.94
N LEU A 441 13.86 -2.56 21.48
CA LEU A 441 14.33 -3.90 21.81
C LEU A 441 15.71 -4.15 21.22
N THR A 442 16.62 -4.71 22.06
CA THR A 442 17.98 -5.04 21.61
C THR A 442 18.00 -6.35 20.82
N PRO A 443 19.06 -6.61 20.01
CA PRO A 443 19.21 -7.89 19.32
C PRO A 443 19.16 -9.11 20.27
N GLU A 444 19.71 -8.99 21.48
CA GLU A 444 19.69 -10.06 22.49
C GLU A 444 18.28 -10.36 22.99
N GLN A 445 17.44 -9.34 23.13
CA GLN A 445 16.03 -9.50 23.51
C GLN A 445 15.20 -10.10 22.37
N LEU A 446 15.52 -9.75 21.12
CA LEU A 446 14.83 -10.24 19.92
C LEU A 446 15.24 -11.68 19.57
N LYS A 447 16.47 -12.06 19.84
CA LYS A 447 17.02 -13.36 19.43
C LYS A 447 16.16 -14.57 19.85
N PRO A 448 15.76 -14.75 21.14
CA PRO A 448 14.93 -15.90 21.53
C PRO A 448 13.56 -15.93 20.85
N ILE A 449 12.97 -14.77 20.58
CA ILE A 449 11.69 -14.64 19.86
C ILE A 449 11.88 -15.08 18.41
N ARG A 450 12.88 -14.53 17.72
CA ARG A 450 13.21 -14.86 16.34
C ARG A 450 13.56 -16.33 16.17
N ASP A 451 14.47 -16.87 17.00
CA ASP A 451 14.89 -18.27 16.95
C ASP A 451 13.68 -19.22 17.07
N LYS A 452 12.76 -18.93 17.99
CA LYS A 452 11.58 -19.78 18.22
C LYS A 452 10.56 -19.72 17.08
N LEU A 453 10.25 -18.52 16.59
CA LEU A 453 9.23 -18.33 15.56
C LEU A 453 9.72 -18.68 14.14
N LEU A 454 11.01 -18.52 13.86
CA LEU A 454 11.58 -18.76 12.54
C LEU A 454 12.04 -20.21 12.35
N ALA A 455 12.30 -20.96 13.42
CA ALA A 455 12.74 -22.35 13.32
C ALA A 455 11.80 -23.25 12.49
N PRO A 456 10.46 -23.20 12.67
CA PRO A 456 9.55 -23.98 11.83
C PRO A 456 9.53 -23.57 10.35
N LEU A 457 10.03 -22.36 10.04
CA LEU A 457 10.18 -21.86 8.67
C LEU A 457 11.51 -22.31 8.03
N GLY A 458 12.40 -22.92 8.83
CA GLY A 458 13.72 -23.34 8.39
C GLY A 458 14.72 -22.20 8.21
N ILE A 459 14.53 -21.10 8.93
CA ILE A 459 15.33 -19.88 8.80
C ILE A 459 15.78 -19.43 10.19
N ARG A 460 17.02 -18.93 10.27
CA ARG A 460 17.51 -18.08 11.36
C ARG A 460 17.79 -16.69 10.83
N PHE A 461 17.46 -15.68 11.59
CA PHE A 461 17.72 -14.29 11.25
C PHE A 461 18.42 -13.60 12.42
N ASP A 462 19.56 -12.99 12.12
CA ASP A 462 20.34 -12.19 13.07
C ASP A 462 20.55 -10.78 12.50
N GLY A 463 20.23 -9.76 13.29
CA GLY A 463 20.29 -8.37 12.89
C GLY A 463 19.67 -7.46 13.96
N PRO A 464 19.80 -6.14 13.81
CA PRO A 464 19.21 -5.17 14.74
C PRO A 464 17.67 -5.18 14.70
N ASN A 465 17.04 -4.31 15.46
CA ASN A 465 15.63 -3.93 15.27
C ASN A 465 15.48 -2.94 14.10
N LYS A 466 14.27 -2.49 13.82
CA LYS A 466 13.93 -1.64 12.66
C LYS A 466 14.33 -2.28 11.32
N VAL A 467 14.25 -3.59 11.26
CA VAL A 467 14.54 -4.39 10.07
C VAL A 467 13.35 -5.30 9.79
N ALA A 468 12.85 -5.27 8.56
CA ALA A 468 11.85 -6.24 8.13
C ALA A 468 12.49 -7.39 7.37
N LEU A 469 11.88 -8.56 7.52
CA LEU A 469 12.17 -9.77 6.77
C LEU A 469 10.90 -10.18 6.00
N TYR A 470 11.03 -10.43 4.71
CA TYR A 470 9.93 -10.88 3.86
C TYR A 470 10.30 -12.20 3.19
N LEU A 471 9.38 -13.16 3.20
CA LEU A 471 9.50 -14.42 2.48
C LEU A 471 8.42 -14.48 1.40
N ILE A 472 8.83 -14.31 0.14
CA ILE A 472 7.92 -14.07 -0.99
C ILE A 472 8.02 -15.25 -1.95
N GLY A 473 6.93 -16.01 -2.07
CA GLY A 473 6.93 -17.27 -2.79
C GLY A 473 7.97 -18.25 -2.21
N ASP A 474 8.44 -19.15 -3.06
CA ASP A 474 9.53 -20.08 -2.70
C ASP A 474 10.91 -19.58 -3.13
N LYS A 475 10.97 -18.45 -3.86
CA LYS A 475 12.18 -18.01 -4.57
C LYS A 475 12.80 -16.74 -4.00
N TYR A 476 12.06 -15.92 -3.24
CA TYR A 476 12.56 -14.60 -2.84
C TYR A 476 12.55 -14.44 -1.32
N VAL A 477 13.64 -13.88 -0.85
CA VAL A 477 13.78 -13.39 0.52
C VAL A 477 14.20 -11.94 0.44
N ALA A 478 13.51 -11.06 1.17
CA ALA A 478 13.89 -9.67 1.20
C ALA A 478 14.17 -9.21 2.64
N VAL A 479 15.16 -8.33 2.77
CA VAL A 479 15.53 -7.67 4.02
C VAL A 479 15.47 -6.17 3.79
N GLU A 480 14.77 -5.45 4.65
CA GLU A 480 14.64 -4.01 4.57
C GLU A 480 15.11 -3.33 5.84
N ASN A 481 16.04 -2.41 5.69
CA ASN A 481 16.54 -1.56 6.76
C ASN A 481 15.68 -0.30 6.85
N PHE A 482 14.91 -0.15 7.90
CA PHE A 482 14.12 1.05 8.19
C PHE A 482 14.85 2.06 9.09
N SER A 483 16.05 1.74 9.56
CA SER A 483 16.81 2.66 10.41
C SER A 483 17.54 3.73 9.60
N ASP A 484 18.00 4.77 10.29
CA ASP A 484 18.84 5.81 9.71
C ASP A 484 20.35 5.43 9.77
N GLU A 485 20.65 4.17 10.11
CA GLU A 485 22.01 3.66 10.22
C GLU A 485 22.31 2.57 9.19
N THR A 486 23.58 2.42 8.86
CA THR A 486 24.06 1.30 8.05
C THR A 486 24.16 0.04 8.92
N ILE A 487 23.50 -1.03 8.51
CA ILE A 487 23.40 -2.26 9.31
C ILE A 487 24.02 -3.48 8.63
N THR A 488 24.13 -4.54 9.41
CA THR A 488 24.44 -5.90 8.94
C THR A 488 23.33 -6.84 9.39
N ALA A 489 22.89 -7.72 8.47
CA ALA A 489 21.95 -8.79 8.77
C ALA A 489 22.52 -10.13 8.26
N THR A 490 22.20 -11.21 8.98
CA THR A 490 22.58 -12.56 8.61
C THR A 490 21.35 -13.45 8.54
N LEU A 491 21.26 -14.22 7.47
CA LEU A 491 20.25 -15.26 7.25
C LEU A 491 20.95 -16.61 7.22
N GLU A 492 20.41 -17.61 7.91
CA GLU A 492 20.87 -18.97 7.86
C GLU A 492 19.69 -19.88 7.54
N PHE A 493 19.83 -20.69 6.49
CA PHE A 493 18.78 -21.59 6.02
C PHE A 493 19.12 -23.03 6.38
N THR A 494 18.16 -23.79 6.90
CA THR A 494 18.34 -25.22 7.23
C THR A 494 18.54 -26.10 6.01
N LYS A 495 18.10 -25.63 4.83
CA LYS A 495 18.39 -26.24 3.52
C LYS A 495 19.26 -25.27 2.73
N PRO A 496 20.28 -25.78 2.02
CA PRO A 496 21.10 -24.92 1.17
C PRO A 496 20.24 -24.16 0.15
N VAL A 497 20.39 -22.85 0.11
CA VAL A 497 19.70 -21.96 -0.84
C VAL A 497 20.72 -21.47 -1.86
N LYS A 498 20.37 -21.48 -3.13
CA LYS A 498 21.11 -20.76 -4.16
C LYS A 498 20.57 -19.32 -4.15
N ALA A 499 21.17 -18.45 -3.35
CA ALA A 499 20.72 -17.07 -3.30
C ALA A 499 21.68 -16.15 -4.05
N GLU A 500 21.11 -15.28 -4.86
CA GLU A 500 21.79 -14.20 -5.55
C GLU A 500 21.12 -12.88 -5.20
N LYS A 501 21.89 -11.77 -5.25
CA LYS A 501 21.33 -10.46 -5.05
C LYS A 501 20.54 -10.04 -6.28
N ALA A 502 19.21 -10.05 -6.19
CA ALA A 502 18.33 -9.78 -7.32
C ALA A 502 18.06 -8.28 -7.52
N LEU A 503 17.90 -7.53 -6.42
CA LEU A 503 17.53 -6.13 -6.49
C LEU A 503 17.90 -5.37 -5.21
N VAL A 504 18.31 -4.11 -5.35
CA VAL A 504 18.50 -3.17 -4.24
C VAL A 504 17.72 -1.90 -4.55
N LEU A 505 16.98 -1.40 -3.60
CA LEU A 505 16.19 -0.17 -3.66
C LEU A 505 16.42 0.65 -2.37
N PRO A 506 16.53 1.98 -2.46
CA PRO A 506 16.50 2.81 -3.67
C PRO A 506 17.71 2.56 -4.59
N VAL A 507 17.74 3.20 -5.77
CA VAL A 507 18.82 2.99 -6.76
C VAL A 507 20.22 3.31 -6.20
N GLU A 508 20.33 4.31 -5.32
CA GLU A 508 21.55 4.65 -4.60
C GLU A 508 21.84 3.77 -3.37
N GLY A 509 20.88 2.94 -2.97
CA GLY A 509 21.04 2.02 -1.85
C GLY A 509 22.18 1.03 -2.07
N GLN A 510 22.87 0.68 -1.01
CA GLN A 510 24.01 -0.23 -1.05
C GLN A 510 23.83 -1.39 -0.08
N ALA A 511 24.32 -2.53 -0.47
CA ALA A 511 24.47 -3.70 0.39
C ALA A 511 25.55 -4.62 -0.17
N GLU A 512 26.46 -5.07 0.70
CA GLU A 512 27.40 -6.12 0.39
C GLU A 512 26.76 -7.48 0.64
N PHE A 513 26.94 -8.40 -0.29
CA PHE A 513 26.42 -9.75 -0.23
C PHE A 513 27.55 -10.76 -0.16
N ALA A 514 27.55 -11.64 0.84
CA ALA A 514 28.45 -12.77 0.95
C ALA A 514 27.68 -14.04 1.31
N ARG A 515 28.08 -15.17 0.75
CA ARG A 515 27.47 -16.48 0.99
C ARG A 515 28.53 -17.50 1.41
N GLU A 516 28.24 -18.21 2.50
CA GLU A 516 29.05 -19.33 2.99
C GLU A 516 28.13 -20.51 3.34
N GLY A 517 28.08 -21.52 2.47
CA GLY A 517 27.15 -22.65 2.65
C GLY A 517 25.69 -22.21 2.67
N GLY A 518 24.97 -22.53 3.76
CA GLY A 518 23.58 -22.10 4.00
C GLY A 518 23.43 -20.72 4.63
N LYS A 519 24.53 -20.02 4.89
CA LYS A 519 24.56 -18.72 5.55
C LYS A 519 24.76 -17.61 4.52
N ILE A 520 23.91 -16.58 4.60
CA ILE A 520 23.99 -15.37 3.80
C ILE A 520 24.24 -14.20 4.76
N ARG A 521 25.27 -13.45 4.47
CA ARG A 521 25.56 -12.20 5.17
C ARG A 521 25.31 -11.02 4.25
N LEU A 522 24.43 -10.12 4.68
CA LEU A 522 24.21 -8.82 4.09
C LEU A 522 24.88 -7.78 4.98
N ALA A 523 25.95 -7.18 4.50
CA ALA A 523 26.67 -6.13 5.21
C ALA A 523 26.48 -4.79 4.52
N LYS A 524 26.70 -3.72 5.26
CA LYS A 524 26.60 -2.34 4.76
C LYS A 524 25.25 -2.05 4.07
N ILE A 525 24.15 -2.61 4.61
CA ILE A 525 22.82 -2.22 4.16
C ILE A 525 22.60 -0.77 4.60
N THR A 526 22.65 0.14 3.65
CA THR A 526 22.49 1.58 3.92
C THR A 526 21.10 1.91 4.48
N PRO A 527 20.89 3.08 5.09
CA PRO A 527 19.59 3.50 5.58
C PRO A 527 18.48 3.36 4.53
N ARG A 528 17.27 3.00 4.99
CA ARG A 528 16.05 2.91 4.17
C ARG A 528 16.20 2.05 2.91
N THR A 529 17.00 0.99 3.00
CA THR A 529 17.33 0.13 1.85
C THR A 529 16.68 -1.24 1.94
N LEU A 530 15.97 -1.62 0.88
CA LEU A 530 15.43 -2.95 0.63
C LEU A 530 16.43 -3.73 -0.24
N VAL A 531 16.78 -4.93 0.21
CA VAL A 531 17.58 -5.92 -0.56
C VAL A 531 16.72 -7.13 -0.83
N VAL A 532 16.49 -7.45 -2.10
CA VAL A 532 15.79 -8.66 -2.52
C VAL A 532 16.81 -9.67 -3.02
N LEU A 533 16.72 -10.88 -2.48
CA LEU A 533 17.51 -12.03 -2.87
C LEU A 533 16.62 -13.02 -3.63
N SER A 534 17.12 -13.58 -4.72
CA SER A 534 16.50 -14.70 -5.44
C SER A 534 17.21 -16.01 -5.12
N GLU A 535 16.47 -17.10 -5.10
CA GLU A 535 17.01 -18.46 -5.07
C GLU A 535 17.45 -18.95 -6.47
#